data_6df63e39f34fa4242f2301c579c44c4b
#
_entry.id   6df63e39f34fa4242f2301c579c44c4b
#
_cell.length_a   1.000
_cell.length_b   1.000
_cell.length_c   1.000
_cell.angle_alpha   90.00
_cell.angle_beta   90.00
_cell.angle_gamma   90.00
#
_symmetry.space_group_name_H-M   'P 1'
#
loop_
_entity.id
_entity.type
_entity.pdbx_description
1 polymer ?
#
loop_
_entity_poly.entity_id
_entity_poly.type
_entity_poly.pdbx_seq_one_letter_code
_entity_poly.pdbx_strand_id
1 'polypeptide(L)'
;MFLIAGKVSDDSPLAIAGVLAVRSLTHAPLEPLTGMLADRYSRKGLMVLANGGSFVILVGFLTFDLLGSLWSVYALTSVLVLARVLFDPAEYAYLPNICNEDELLTANAMGSAGWSVSLGIGAGLGGLTISELGVYEALWIDTLTFLVSALIFASLPPGGPEKDKSRGGAIKMALREIGDGWIHIKD
;
A
#
# COMPACT_ATOMS: atom_id res chain seq x y z
N MET A 1 12.29 6.41 1.01
CA MET A 1 12.16 7.25 -0.19
C MET A 1 12.66 8.68 0.02
N PHE A 2 12.25 9.40 1.09
CA PHE A 2 12.71 10.78 1.33
C PHE A 2 14.24 10.93 1.41
N LEU A 3 14.90 10.06 2.18
CA LEU A 3 16.36 10.08 2.33
C LEU A 3 17.10 9.76 1.03
N ILE A 4 16.53 8.91 0.19
CA ILE A 4 17.13 8.61 -1.12
C ILE A 4 16.96 9.82 -2.05
N ALA A 5 15.77 10.44 -2.07
CA ALA A 5 15.54 11.65 -2.83
C ALA A 5 16.49 12.78 -2.40
N GLY A 6 16.71 12.96 -1.09
CA GLY A 6 17.71 13.89 -0.56
C GLY A 6 19.11 13.58 -1.07
N LYS A 7 19.60 12.35 -0.91
CA LYS A 7 20.93 11.95 -1.38
C LYS A 7 21.16 12.15 -2.88
N VAL A 8 20.15 11.85 -3.70
CA VAL A 8 20.25 11.94 -5.17
C VAL A 8 20.14 13.39 -5.67
N SER A 9 19.60 14.29 -4.88
CA SER A 9 19.32 15.68 -5.25
C SER A 9 20.07 16.72 -4.41
N ASP A 10 21.16 16.32 -3.75
CA ASP A 10 21.94 17.20 -2.86
C ASP A 10 21.07 17.89 -1.79
N ASP A 11 20.21 17.10 -1.15
CA ASP A 11 19.26 17.52 -0.10
C ASP A 11 18.28 18.63 -0.54
N SER A 12 17.93 18.67 -1.82
CA SER A 12 16.97 19.62 -2.35
C SER A 12 15.58 19.47 -1.67
N PRO A 13 15.07 20.50 -0.99
CA PRO A 13 13.73 20.45 -0.38
C PRO A 13 12.61 20.18 -1.40
N LEU A 14 12.83 20.63 -2.64
CA LEU A 14 11.86 20.42 -3.73
C LEU A 14 11.77 18.94 -4.13
N ALA A 15 12.89 18.23 -4.16
CA ALA A 15 12.93 16.81 -4.45
C ALA A 15 12.24 15.99 -3.35
N ILE A 16 12.48 16.37 -2.09
CA ILE A 16 11.82 15.73 -0.94
C ILE A 16 10.31 16.00 -0.96
N ALA A 17 9.89 17.24 -1.22
CA ALA A 17 8.48 17.60 -1.40
C ALA A 17 7.84 16.87 -2.59
N GLY A 18 8.61 16.63 -3.66
CA GLY A 18 8.19 15.85 -4.82
C GLY A 18 7.79 14.42 -4.47
N VAL A 19 8.48 13.76 -3.52
CA VAL A 19 8.09 12.42 -3.04
C VAL A 19 6.71 12.45 -2.39
N LEU A 20 6.41 13.50 -1.60
CA LEU A 20 5.07 13.67 -1.01
C LEU A 20 4.01 13.91 -2.08
N ALA A 21 4.30 14.77 -3.05
CA ALA A 21 3.39 15.06 -4.15
C ALA A 21 3.09 13.80 -4.97
N VAL A 22 4.12 13.04 -5.36
CA VAL A 22 3.98 11.77 -6.08
C VAL A 22 3.15 10.78 -5.28
N ARG A 23 3.41 10.64 -3.97
CA ARG A 23 2.65 9.78 -3.08
C ARG A 23 1.17 10.16 -3.06
N SER A 24 0.84 11.43 -2.85
CA SER A 24 -0.53 11.92 -2.77
C SER A 24 -1.27 11.81 -4.09
N LEU A 25 -0.62 12.21 -5.20
CA LEU A 25 -1.19 12.13 -6.54
C LEU A 25 -1.40 10.70 -7.03
N THR A 26 -0.59 9.75 -6.56
CA THR A 26 -0.78 8.33 -6.87
C THR A 26 -1.89 7.72 -6.01
N HIS A 27 -1.97 8.08 -4.73
CA HIS A 27 -2.91 7.49 -3.77
C HIS A 27 -4.35 7.94 -4.04
N ALA A 28 -4.62 9.23 -4.02
CA ALA A 28 -5.97 9.80 -3.99
C ALA A 28 -6.89 9.36 -5.15
N PRO A 29 -6.46 9.34 -6.44
CA PRO A 29 -7.35 8.96 -7.54
C PRO A 29 -7.63 7.46 -7.63
N LEU A 30 -6.80 6.63 -6.98
CA LEU A 30 -6.88 5.17 -7.11
C LEU A 30 -7.66 4.50 -5.96
N GLU A 31 -7.82 5.17 -4.85
CA GLU A 31 -8.54 4.66 -3.68
C GLU A 31 -9.96 4.14 -4.02
N PRO A 32 -10.80 4.87 -4.79
CA PRO A 32 -12.11 4.35 -5.17
C PRO A 32 -12.06 3.11 -6.08
N LEU A 33 -11.03 3.01 -6.92
CA LEU A 33 -10.87 1.89 -7.85
C LEU A 33 -10.45 0.61 -7.14
N THR A 34 -9.61 0.72 -6.13
CA THR A 34 -9.08 -0.44 -5.41
C THR A 34 -10.11 -1.08 -4.47
N GLY A 35 -11.03 -0.30 -3.92
CA GLY A 35 -12.20 -0.85 -3.23
C GLY A 35 -13.02 -1.78 -4.13
N MET A 36 -13.25 -1.37 -5.39
CA MET A 36 -13.95 -2.20 -6.39
C MET A 36 -13.16 -3.47 -6.76
N LEU A 37 -11.82 -3.43 -6.74
CA LEU A 37 -10.98 -4.61 -6.96
C LEU A 37 -11.07 -5.58 -5.79
N ALA A 38 -11.07 -5.10 -4.54
CA ALA A 38 -11.23 -5.92 -3.34
C ALA A 38 -12.61 -6.63 -3.30
N ASP A 39 -13.63 -6.04 -3.93
CA ASP A 39 -14.95 -6.66 -4.06
C ASP A 39 -15.03 -7.75 -5.14
N ARG A 40 -14.13 -7.72 -6.13
CA ARG A 40 -14.16 -8.64 -7.28
C ARG A 40 -13.18 -9.78 -7.20
N TYR A 41 -12.01 -9.52 -6.64
CA TYR A 41 -10.92 -10.48 -6.61
C TYR A 41 -10.73 -11.09 -5.21
N SER A 42 -9.98 -12.18 -5.14
CA SER A 42 -9.58 -12.78 -3.88
C SER A 42 -8.80 -11.76 -3.04
N ARG A 43 -9.36 -11.39 -1.90
CA ARG A 43 -8.74 -10.45 -0.94
C ARG A 43 -7.34 -10.90 -0.53
N LYS A 44 -7.19 -12.18 -0.19
CA LYS A 44 -5.89 -12.82 0.04
C LYS A 44 -4.96 -12.69 -1.17
N GLY A 45 -5.48 -12.95 -2.38
CA GLY A 45 -4.69 -12.84 -3.62
C GLY A 45 -4.17 -11.43 -3.86
N LEU A 46 -4.98 -10.40 -3.59
CA LEU A 46 -4.59 -9.00 -3.70
C LEU A 46 -3.49 -8.62 -2.70
N MET A 47 -3.60 -9.07 -1.43
CA MET A 47 -2.58 -8.84 -0.40
C MET A 47 -1.24 -9.51 -0.75
N VAL A 48 -1.29 -10.75 -1.23
CA VAL A 48 -0.09 -11.48 -1.67
C VAL A 48 0.53 -10.83 -2.91
N LEU A 49 -0.29 -10.40 -3.88
CA LEU A 49 0.18 -9.71 -5.08
C LEU A 49 0.83 -8.35 -4.74
N ALA A 50 0.24 -7.58 -3.84
CA ALA A 50 0.76 -6.29 -3.42
C ALA A 50 2.14 -6.43 -2.75
N ASN A 51 2.27 -7.35 -1.79
CA ASN A 51 3.55 -7.56 -1.09
C ASN A 51 4.59 -8.27 -1.97
N GLY A 52 4.19 -9.34 -2.67
CA GLY A 52 5.09 -10.05 -3.58
C GLY A 52 5.55 -9.20 -4.76
N GLY A 53 4.66 -8.38 -5.32
CA GLY A 53 5.00 -7.41 -6.35
C GLY A 53 5.98 -6.34 -5.85
N SER A 54 5.74 -5.79 -4.65
CA SER A 54 6.68 -4.84 -4.01
C SER A 54 8.06 -5.46 -3.79
N PHE A 55 8.12 -6.72 -3.33
CA PHE A 55 9.37 -7.46 -3.19
C PHE A 55 10.13 -7.56 -4.52
N VAL A 56 9.48 -8.06 -5.57
CA VAL A 56 10.11 -8.25 -6.89
C VAL A 56 10.62 -6.92 -7.47
N ILE A 57 9.82 -5.88 -7.35
CA ILE A 57 10.17 -4.55 -7.86
C ILE A 57 11.35 -3.96 -7.10
N LEU A 58 11.36 -4.05 -5.76
CA LEU A 58 12.48 -3.58 -4.95
C LEU A 58 13.75 -4.35 -5.23
N VAL A 59 13.69 -5.68 -5.36
CA VAL A 59 14.83 -6.50 -5.79
C VAL A 59 15.36 -6.00 -7.13
N GLY A 60 14.50 -5.74 -8.10
CA GLY A 60 14.90 -5.20 -9.39
C GLY A 60 15.59 -3.85 -9.28
N PHE A 61 15.01 -2.90 -8.54
CA PHE A 61 15.62 -1.57 -8.35
C PHE A 61 16.98 -1.62 -7.64
N LEU A 62 17.12 -2.51 -6.66
CA LEU A 62 18.39 -2.64 -5.91
C LEU A 62 19.45 -3.40 -6.69
N THR A 63 19.09 -4.47 -7.41
CA THR A 63 20.06 -5.28 -8.16
C THR A 63 20.59 -4.58 -9.41
N PHE A 64 19.77 -3.77 -10.07
CA PHE A 64 20.15 -2.99 -11.25
C PHE A 64 20.64 -1.58 -10.92
N ASP A 65 20.79 -1.25 -9.63
CA ASP A 65 21.25 0.07 -9.14
C ASP A 65 20.46 1.24 -9.76
N LEU A 66 19.15 1.09 -9.85
CA LEU A 66 18.27 2.07 -10.51
C LEU A 66 17.96 3.30 -9.65
N LEU A 67 18.46 3.36 -8.40
CA LEU A 67 18.17 4.45 -7.47
C LEU A 67 19.06 5.69 -7.64
N GLY A 68 19.97 5.69 -8.61
CA GLY A 68 20.87 6.81 -8.89
C GLY A 68 20.19 8.05 -9.52
N SER A 69 18.89 7.99 -9.80
CA SER A 69 18.12 9.09 -10.43
C SER A 69 16.91 9.46 -9.59
N LEU A 70 16.63 10.76 -9.49
CA LEU A 70 15.41 11.26 -8.81
C LEU A 70 14.13 10.73 -9.45
N TRP A 71 14.11 10.60 -10.78
CA TRP A 71 12.96 10.02 -11.49
C TRP A 71 12.73 8.56 -11.14
N SER A 72 13.77 7.78 -10.96
CA SER A 72 13.68 6.40 -10.51
C SER A 72 13.14 6.29 -9.10
N VAL A 73 13.53 7.21 -8.21
CA VAL A 73 12.97 7.30 -6.85
C VAL A 73 11.48 7.62 -6.87
N TYR A 74 11.05 8.54 -7.72
CA TYR A 74 9.64 8.87 -7.90
C TYR A 74 8.85 7.71 -8.50
N ALA A 75 9.40 7.03 -9.52
CA ALA A 75 8.79 5.85 -10.11
C ALA A 75 8.62 4.72 -9.08
N LEU A 76 9.67 4.40 -8.32
CA LEU A 76 9.59 3.40 -7.25
C LEU A 76 8.57 3.80 -6.18
N THR A 77 8.56 5.07 -5.77
CA THR A 77 7.56 5.57 -4.82
C THR A 77 6.14 5.36 -5.35
N SER A 78 5.88 5.70 -6.62
CA SER A 78 4.57 5.50 -7.24
C SER A 78 4.15 4.03 -7.21
N VAL A 79 5.04 3.12 -7.58
CA VAL A 79 4.74 1.69 -7.63
C VAL A 79 4.49 1.12 -6.24
N LEU A 80 5.28 1.51 -5.22
CA LEU A 80 5.05 1.08 -3.84
C LEU A 80 3.73 1.64 -3.28
N VAL A 81 3.37 2.86 -3.64
CA VAL A 81 2.07 3.44 -3.29
C VAL A 81 0.93 2.69 -3.98
N LEU A 82 1.07 2.32 -5.26
CA LEU A 82 0.09 1.48 -5.96
C LEU A 82 -0.13 0.14 -5.25
N ALA A 83 0.94 -0.52 -4.83
CA ALA A 83 0.86 -1.75 -4.06
C ALA A 83 0.12 -1.53 -2.73
N ARG A 84 0.39 -0.42 -2.04
CA ARG A 84 -0.26 -0.06 -0.78
C ARG A 84 -1.76 0.20 -0.98
N VAL A 85 -2.13 1.00 -1.97
CA VAL A 85 -3.54 1.32 -2.29
C VAL A 85 -4.33 0.07 -2.69
N LEU A 86 -3.67 -0.95 -3.24
CA LEU A 86 -4.27 -2.25 -3.53
C LEU A 86 -4.41 -3.12 -2.27
N PHE A 87 -3.44 -3.04 -1.36
CA PHE A 87 -3.37 -3.83 -0.14
C PHE A 87 -4.43 -3.40 0.89
N ASP A 88 -4.51 -2.11 1.21
CA ASP A 88 -5.30 -1.61 2.32
C ASP A 88 -6.80 -1.99 2.24
N PRO A 89 -7.53 -1.79 1.11
CA PRO A 89 -8.92 -2.21 1.01
C PRO A 89 -9.10 -3.72 1.07
N ALA A 90 -8.13 -4.49 0.55
CA ALA A 90 -8.18 -5.94 0.60
C ALA A 90 -8.02 -6.47 2.03
N GLU A 91 -7.12 -5.86 2.84
CA GLU A 91 -6.92 -6.17 4.24
C GLU A 91 -8.19 -5.88 5.06
N TYR A 92 -8.74 -4.67 4.96
CA TYR A 92 -9.98 -4.30 5.66
C TYR A 92 -11.15 -5.20 5.29
N ALA A 93 -11.29 -5.52 4.01
CA ALA A 93 -12.34 -6.41 3.56
C ALA A 93 -12.11 -7.87 3.98
N TYR A 94 -10.87 -8.30 4.22
CA TYR A 94 -10.54 -9.65 4.66
C TYR A 94 -10.89 -9.90 6.12
N LEU A 95 -10.87 -8.89 6.97
CA LEU A 95 -11.08 -9.00 8.41
C LEU A 95 -12.37 -9.74 8.78
N PRO A 96 -13.56 -9.43 8.18
CA PRO A 96 -14.80 -10.15 8.43
C PRO A 96 -14.79 -11.62 8.00
N ASN A 97 -13.81 -12.06 7.22
CA ASN A 97 -13.70 -13.48 6.84
C ASN A 97 -13.04 -14.34 7.94
N ILE A 98 -12.36 -13.71 8.90
CA ILE A 98 -11.58 -14.39 9.95
C ILE A 98 -12.02 -14.03 11.37
N CYS A 99 -12.90 -13.03 11.54
CA CYS A 99 -13.43 -12.57 12.82
C CYS A 99 -14.94 -12.70 12.83
N ASN A 100 -15.52 -13.01 14.01
CA ASN A 100 -16.95 -12.91 14.23
C ASN A 100 -17.37 -11.44 14.38
N GLU A 101 -18.68 -11.15 14.28
CA GLU A 101 -19.20 -9.78 14.33
C GLU A 101 -18.86 -9.06 15.65
N ASP A 102 -18.88 -9.78 16.78
CA ASP A 102 -18.54 -9.28 18.11
C ASP A 102 -17.02 -9.03 18.29
N GLU A 103 -16.19 -9.65 17.49
CA GLU A 103 -14.73 -9.50 17.50
C GLU A 103 -14.21 -8.37 16.59
N LEU A 104 -15.01 -7.94 15.60
CA LEU A 104 -14.59 -6.96 14.58
C LEU A 104 -14.14 -5.64 15.18
N LEU A 105 -14.82 -5.15 16.22
CA LEU A 105 -14.43 -3.91 16.89
C LEU A 105 -13.03 -4.03 17.52
N THR A 106 -12.79 -5.14 18.19
CA THR A 106 -11.50 -5.43 18.83
C THR A 106 -10.40 -5.60 17.78
N ALA A 107 -10.68 -6.33 16.71
CA ALA A 107 -9.72 -6.53 15.60
C ALA A 107 -9.32 -5.22 14.93
N ASN A 108 -10.28 -4.32 14.66
CA ASN A 108 -9.99 -3.00 14.10
C ASN A 108 -9.19 -2.12 15.09
N ALA A 109 -9.51 -2.18 16.38
CA ALA A 109 -8.75 -1.47 17.41
C ALA A 109 -7.30 -1.98 17.51
N MET A 110 -7.09 -3.30 17.45
CA MET A 110 -5.76 -3.91 17.41
C MET A 110 -4.99 -3.50 16.16
N GLY A 111 -5.64 -3.47 14.99
CA GLY A 111 -5.03 -2.99 13.74
C GLY A 111 -4.56 -1.54 13.85
N SER A 112 -5.40 -0.66 14.38
CA SER A 112 -5.07 0.75 14.58
C SER A 112 -3.94 0.96 15.60
N ALA A 113 -3.96 0.22 16.71
CA ALA A 113 -2.89 0.24 17.70
C ALA A 113 -1.59 -0.31 17.12
N GLY A 114 -1.65 -1.43 16.39
CA GLY A 114 -0.52 -2.02 15.68
C GLY A 114 0.11 -1.05 14.69
N TRP A 115 -0.70 -0.35 13.91
CA TRP A 115 -0.23 0.70 13.00
C TRP A 115 0.52 1.82 13.74
N SER A 116 -0.04 2.34 14.84
CA SER A 116 0.56 3.43 15.61
C SER A 116 1.90 3.02 16.24
N VAL A 117 1.95 1.80 16.80
CA VAL A 117 3.18 1.22 17.37
C VAL A 117 4.23 0.99 16.28
N SER A 118 3.82 0.42 15.14
CA SER A 118 4.71 0.17 14.01
C SER A 118 5.27 1.46 13.43
N LEU A 119 4.48 2.53 13.38
CA LEU A 119 4.93 3.83 12.91
C LEU A 119 6.03 4.41 13.84
N GLY A 120 5.81 4.36 15.15
CA GLY A 120 6.78 4.87 16.14
C GLY A 120 8.07 4.06 16.18
N ILE A 121 7.95 2.74 16.35
CA ILE A 121 9.11 1.84 16.41
C ILE A 121 9.81 1.78 15.04
N GLY A 122 9.05 1.70 13.95
CA GLY A 122 9.59 1.62 12.60
C GLY A 122 10.37 2.87 12.20
N ALA A 123 9.91 4.07 12.59
CA ALA A 123 10.66 5.30 12.37
C ALA A 123 12.00 5.31 13.11
N GLY A 124 11.99 4.87 14.38
CA GLY A 124 13.21 4.76 15.20
C GLY A 124 14.20 3.73 14.65
N LEU A 125 13.74 2.50 14.43
CA LEU A 125 14.58 1.42 13.90
C LEU A 125 15.06 1.72 12.47
N GLY A 126 14.20 2.29 11.61
CA GLY A 126 14.57 2.68 10.26
C GLY A 126 15.66 3.76 10.25
N GLY A 127 15.53 4.77 11.12
CA GLY A 127 16.56 5.80 11.29
C GLY A 127 17.90 5.22 11.76
N LEU A 128 17.89 4.35 12.78
CA LEU A 128 19.09 3.65 13.27
C LEU A 128 19.70 2.77 12.19
N THR A 129 18.91 1.98 11.48
CA THR A 129 19.42 1.12 10.41
C THR A 129 20.11 1.92 9.32
N ILE A 130 19.53 3.06 8.92
CA ILE A 130 20.11 3.92 7.91
C ILE A 130 21.40 4.60 8.40
N SER A 131 21.47 5.00 9.68
CA SER A 131 22.65 5.63 10.24
C SER A 131 23.82 4.67 10.39
N GLU A 132 23.56 3.41 10.78
CA GLU A 132 24.60 2.42 11.06
C GLU A 132 25.01 1.60 9.83
N LEU A 133 24.05 1.20 9.01
CA LEU A 133 24.28 0.29 7.88
C LEU A 133 24.23 1.01 6.53
N GLY A 134 23.53 2.12 6.44
CA GLY A 134 23.31 2.81 5.19
C GLY A 134 21.92 2.61 4.59
N VAL A 135 21.62 3.40 3.55
CA VAL A 135 20.29 3.41 2.90
C VAL A 135 20.03 2.15 2.08
N TYR A 136 21.05 1.64 1.40
CA TYR A 136 20.90 0.45 0.55
C TYR A 136 20.63 -0.79 1.39
N GLU A 137 21.34 -0.97 2.49
CA GLU A 137 21.15 -2.07 3.43
C GLU A 137 19.77 -2.00 4.09
N ALA A 138 19.33 -0.80 4.47
CA ALA A 138 18.00 -0.59 5.00
C ALA A 138 16.91 -0.97 3.98
N LEU A 139 17.10 -0.67 2.69
CA LEU A 139 16.18 -1.07 1.63
C LEU A 139 16.18 -2.59 1.39
N TRP A 140 17.33 -3.27 1.52
CA TRP A 140 17.36 -4.73 1.45
C TRP A 140 16.58 -5.37 2.61
N ILE A 141 16.73 -4.84 3.83
CA ILE A 141 15.94 -5.28 5.00
C ILE A 141 14.44 -5.06 4.74
N ASP A 142 14.05 -3.86 4.26
CA ASP A 142 12.66 -3.55 3.90
C ASP A 142 12.13 -4.51 2.82
N THR A 143 12.94 -4.78 1.80
CA THR A 143 12.62 -5.74 0.74
C THR A 143 12.31 -7.13 1.31
N LEU A 144 13.11 -7.62 2.26
CA LEU A 144 12.87 -8.91 2.92
C LEU A 144 11.58 -8.90 3.74
N THR A 145 11.19 -7.77 4.34
CA THR A 145 9.91 -7.69 5.06
C THR A 145 8.72 -7.87 4.14
N PHE A 146 8.77 -7.37 2.90
CA PHE A 146 7.73 -7.61 1.90
C PHE A 146 7.61 -9.10 1.52
N LEU A 147 8.74 -9.81 1.41
CA LEU A 147 8.73 -11.26 1.16
C LEU A 147 8.09 -12.01 2.31
N VAL A 148 8.52 -11.71 3.56
CA VAL A 148 7.95 -12.33 4.76
C VAL A 148 6.45 -12.06 4.85
N SER A 149 6.02 -10.82 4.61
CA SER A 149 4.61 -10.43 4.58
C SER A 149 3.83 -11.22 3.52
N ALA A 150 4.36 -11.32 2.30
CA ALA A 150 3.73 -12.09 1.23
C ALA A 150 3.54 -13.56 1.61
N LEU A 151 4.55 -14.18 2.24
CA LEU A 151 4.47 -15.57 2.72
C LEU A 151 3.45 -15.74 3.85
N ILE A 152 3.39 -14.80 4.79
CA ILE A 152 2.38 -14.81 5.87
C ILE A 152 0.98 -14.72 5.27
N PHE A 153 0.72 -13.75 4.38
CA PHE A 153 -0.59 -13.62 3.72
C PHE A 153 -0.91 -14.83 2.84
N ALA A 154 0.08 -15.45 2.20
CA ALA A 154 -0.12 -16.68 1.44
C ALA A 154 -0.50 -17.88 2.32
N SER A 155 -0.14 -17.88 3.59
CA SER A 155 -0.50 -18.95 4.55
C SER A 155 -1.92 -18.80 5.12
N LEU A 156 -2.55 -17.62 5.00
CA LEU A 156 -3.91 -17.39 5.49
C LEU A 156 -4.94 -18.25 4.77
N PRO A 157 -6.10 -18.54 5.40
CA PRO A 157 -7.21 -19.21 4.73
C PRO A 157 -7.68 -18.43 3.50
N PRO A 158 -8.28 -19.08 2.50
CA PRO A 158 -8.87 -18.37 1.37
C PRO A 158 -9.97 -17.44 1.86
N GLY A 159 -9.81 -16.14 1.61
CA GLY A 159 -10.82 -15.11 1.83
C GLY A 159 -11.20 -14.51 0.49
N GLY A 160 -12.45 -14.55 0.15
CA GLY A 160 -12.97 -13.96 -1.07
C GLY A 160 -14.34 -13.34 -0.83
N PRO A 161 -14.83 -12.48 -1.70
CA PRO A 161 -16.20 -12.05 -1.64
C PRO A 161 -17.08 -13.30 -1.72
N GLU A 162 -18.08 -13.36 -0.84
CA GLU A 162 -19.16 -14.32 -1.00
C GLU A 162 -19.65 -14.19 -2.45
N LYS A 163 -19.76 -15.31 -3.16
CA LYS A 163 -20.10 -15.31 -4.60
C LYS A 163 -21.53 -14.82 -4.81
N ASP A 164 -21.79 -13.56 -4.54
CA ASP A 164 -23.01 -12.92 -4.98
C ASP A 164 -22.87 -12.57 -6.47
N LYS A 165 -23.40 -13.47 -7.30
CA LYS A 165 -23.40 -13.38 -8.76
C LYS A 165 -24.21 -12.19 -9.30
N SER A 166 -24.83 -11.36 -8.43
CA SER A 166 -25.75 -10.29 -8.82
C SER A 166 -25.07 -8.94 -9.14
N ARG A 167 -23.75 -8.77 -8.87
CA ARG A 167 -23.07 -7.46 -8.93
C ARG A 167 -22.38 -7.10 -10.26
N GLY A 168 -22.88 -7.61 -11.38
CA GLY A 168 -22.41 -7.15 -12.73
C GLY A 168 -22.66 -5.66 -13.04
N GLY A 169 -23.38 -4.95 -12.16
CA GLY A 169 -23.77 -3.54 -12.33
C GLY A 169 -23.01 -2.53 -11.45
N ALA A 170 -22.14 -2.98 -10.55
CA ALA A 170 -21.55 -2.11 -9.51
C ALA A 170 -20.74 -0.91 -10.06
N ILE A 171 -20.00 -1.07 -11.17
CA ILE A 171 -19.28 0.07 -11.80
C ILE A 171 -20.27 1.11 -12.33
N LYS A 172 -21.36 0.63 -12.96
CA LYS A 172 -22.39 1.52 -13.52
C LYS A 172 -23.17 2.23 -12.41
N MET A 173 -23.39 1.56 -11.26
CA MET A 173 -23.99 2.17 -10.06
C MET A 173 -23.06 3.16 -9.39
N ALA A 174 -21.80 2.82 -9.15
CA ALA A 174 -20.83 3.73 -8.54
C ALA A 174 -20.58 4.98 -9.39
N LEU A 175 -20.45 4.86 -10.71
CA LEU A 175 -20.36 6.00 -11.61
C LEU A 175 -21.64 6.84 -11.63
N ARG A 176 -22.80 6.22 -11.44
CA ARG A 176 -24.08 6.91 -11.34
C ARG A 176 -24.22 7.63 -10.00
N GLU A 177 -23.85 7.01 -8.90
CA GLU A 177 -23.83 7.62 -7.56
C GLU A 177 -22.86 8.80 -7.46
N ILE A 178 -21.69 8.72 -8.08
CA ILE A 178 -20.76 9.87 -8.19
C ILE A 178 -21.40 10.98 -9.03
N GLY A 179 -22.07 10.65 -10.14
CA GLY A 179 -22.78 11.60 -10.98
C GLY A 179 -23.96 12.25 -10.24
N ASP A 180 -24.75 11.49 -9.54
CA ASP A 180 -25.91 11.98 -8.78
C ASP A 180 -25.49 12.80 -7.55
N GLY A 181 -24.38 12.46 -6.89
CA GLY A 181 -23.77 13.26 -5.82
C GLY A 181 -23.31 14.65 -6.27
N TRP A 182 -22.77 14.76 -7.50
CA TRP A 182 -22.40 16.05 -8.08
C TRP A 182 -23.60 16.96 -8.41
N ILE A 183 -24.74 16.37 -8.71
CA ILE A 183 -25.99 17.11 -9.00
C ILE A 183 -26.56 17.70 -7.71
N HIS A 184 -26.52 16.97 -6.59
CA HIS A 184 -27.02 17.44 -5.29
C HIS A 184 -26.15 18.51 -4.60
N ILE A 185 -24.91 18.72 -5.02
CA ILE A 185 -24.04 19.80 -4.48
C ILE A 185 -24.33 21.14 -5.19
N LYS A 186 -25.07 21.15 -6.31
CA LYS A 186 -25.35 22.35 -7.11
C LYS A 186 -26.69 23.04 -6.81
N ASP A 187 -27.54 22.40 -6.02
CA ASP A 187 -28.79 22.97 -5.49
C ASP A 187 -28.63 23.36 -4.02
#